data_d5419d21e2bb87c58d005e83b4194c16
#
_entry.id   d5419d21e2bb87c58d005e83b4194c16
#
_cell.length_a   1.000
_cell.length_b   1.000
_cell.length_c   1.000
_cell.angle_alpha   90.00
_cell.angle_beta   90.00
_cell.angle_gamma   90.00
#
_symmetry.space_group_name_H-M   'P 1'
#
loop_
_entity.id
_entity.type
_entity.pdbx_description
1 polymer ?
#
loop_
_entity_poly.entity_id
_entity_poly.type
_entity_poly.pdbx_seq_one_letter_code
_entity_poly.pdbx_strand_id
1 'polypeptide(L)'
;MSVSEKQDAFSSVEPVSSVEPASEKQGPAPAKADAQQTKRSQNEVLFSTREAVLEEAAQDEDDNNLDNSVNVRLANPLLGLSPEQIQSNVHEFVNTHDLAEWEHLFYKGALCAQAQATGSYDSIKELTPDERTALSEEKTHRWKQPFMLYWLAVCCSVAAAIQGADETVINGANLYMPKQFGIGSDDSRRDKWLKGLVASGPYIACAFLGSWLTEPLNYFLGRRGTICLTAFISFASCIWQGVTNSWQHLFVARLVLGLGIGPKSATVPMYAAECSPPLIRGALAMQWQTWTAFGMMLGYAADLVLFRVGDPKGGNGNIHGLNWRLMLGSASLPALFVMLQVYLCPESPRWLMKKNKYHKAMESFLKLRPHQLLAARDLYFAHCLIEEERRVKESKGNQWTFLELFTIPRNLRATIAGTIVMFGQQFCGVNVIAYFSSSIISDALSHGRKNLSPAETVDINRKSLLGSWGFGMLNFLFAIPAWYTIDTFGRRNLLLVTLPFMCIFLLMTGFAFFIPMSNSDARLGVVLTGIYPVSYTHLRAH
;
A
#
# COMPACT_ATOMS: atom_id res chain seq x y z
N MET A 1 31.52 -13.94 16.66
CA MET A 1 32.37 -12.80 16.31
C MET A 1 31.50 -11.60 16.20
N SER A 2 31.82 -10.54 16.92
CA SER A 2 30.93 -9.46 17.30
C SER A 2 30.72 -8.44 16.18
N VAL A 3 29.51 -7.87 16.14
CA VAL A 3 29.01 -6.83 15.21
C VAL A 3 29.76 -5.48 15.34
N SER A 4 30.82 -5.42 16.18
CA SER A 4 31.58 -4.20 16.49
C SER A 4 32.69 -3.87 15.48
N GLU A 5 33.08 -4.79 14.60
CA GLU A 5 34.26 -4.60 13.73
C GLU A 5 33.95 -4.03 12.32
N LYS A 6 32.69 -3.82 11.98
CA LYS A 6 32.29 -3.28 10.66
C LYS A 6 31.95 -1.78 10.64
N GLN A 7 32.04 -1.09 11.78
CA GLN A 7 31.75 0.36 11.84
C GLN A 7 32.98 1.27 11.75
N ASP A 8 34.19 0.73 11.90
CA ASP A 8 35.42 1.55 11.93
C ASP A 8 36.10 1.75 10.55
N ALA A 9 35.53 1.22 9.49
CA ALA A 9 36.08 1.34 8.14
C ALA A 9 35.64 2.61 7.35
N PHE A 10 34.81 3.47 7.93
CA PHE A 10 34.25 4.67 7.25
C PHE A 10 34.70 6.03 7.83
N SER A 11 35.70 6.07 8.70
CA SER A 11 36.06 7.32 9.41
C SER A 11 37.52 7.80 9.19
N SER A 12 38.15 7.49 8.07
CA SER A 12 39.48 8.02 7.78
C SER A 12 39.62 8.58 6.35
N VAL A 13 38.97 9.70 6.10
CA VAL A 13 39.39 10.63 5.04
C VAL A 13 39.64 11.99 5.69
N GLU A 14 40.93 12.30 5.87
CA GLU A 14 41.38 13.61 6.34
C GLU A 14 41.13 14.71 5.29
N PRO A 15 40.83 15.95 5.70
CA PRO A 15 40.66 17.06 4.77
C PRO A 15 42.00 17.59 4.29
N VAL A 16 42.17 17.67 2.99
CA VAL A 16 43.34 18.31 2.34
C VAL A 16 43.26 19.82 2.56
N SER A 17 44.35 20.34 3.10
CA SER A 17 44.59 21.74 3.42
C SER A 17 44.58 22.68 2.22
N SER A 18 44.13 23.89 2.48
CA SER A 18 44.16 25.13 1.71
C SER A 18 45.52 25.39 1.00
N VAL A 19 45.45 25.74 -0.30
CA VAL A 19 46.55 26.36 -1.04
C VAL A 19 46.08 27.71 -1.56
N GLU A 20 46.84 28.76 -1.22
CA GLU A 20 46.69 30.16 -1.63
C GLU A 20 46.86 30.39 -3.14
N PRO A 21 46.35 31.50 -3.71
CA PRO A 21 46.41 31.77 -5.15
C PRO A 21 47.72 32.42 -5.57
N ALA A 22 48.37 31.89 -6.56
CA ALA A 22 49.50 32.52 -7.24
C ALA A 22 49.08 33.07 -8.63
N SER A 23 49.59 34.26 -8.89
CA SER A 23 49.33 35.21 -9.96
C SER A 23 49.38 34.71 -11.40
N GLU A 24 48.56 35.41 -12.23
CA GLU A 24 48.49 35.40 -13.69
C GLU A 24 49.84 35.42 -14.44
N LYS A 25 49.95 34.54 -15.42
CA LYS A 25 50.63 34.86 -16.70
C LYS A 25 49.90 34.15 -17.85
N GLN A 26 49.46 34.97 -18.79
CA GLN A 26 48.83 34.58 -20.06
C GLN A 26 49.84 33.88 -20.98
N GLY A 27 49.43 32.76 -21.59
CA GLY A 27 50.06 32.09 -22.70
C GLY A 27 49.03 31.28 -23.52
N PRO A 28 49.17 31.11 -24.84
CA PRO A 28 48.07 30.84 -25.75
C PRO A 28 47.58 29.40 -25.78
N ALA A 29 46.31 29.23 -26.16
CA ALA A 29 45.51 28.03 -26.17
C ALA A 29 46.08 26.80 -26.91
N PRO A 30 45.83 25.59 -26.37
CA PRO A 30 45.67 24.38 -27.15
C PRO A 30 44.29 23.73 -26.96
N ALA A 31 43.39 23.98 -27.89
CA ALA A 31 41.98 23.69 -27.70
C ALA A 31 41.44 22.43 -28.41
N LYS A 32 42.23 21.40 -28.66
CA LYS A 32 41.71 20.14 -29.26
C LYS A 32 42.23 18.84 -28.63
N ALA A 33 43.33 18.85 -27.91
CA ALA A 33 43.89 17.65 -27.27
C ALA A 33 43.23 17.36 -25.92
N ASP A 34 42.89 18.39 -25.14
CA ASP A 34 42.30 18.25 -23.81
C ASP A 34 40.85 17.69 -23.82
N ALA A 35 40.07 18.00 -24.84
CA ALA A 35 38.69 17.50 -24.96
C ALA A 35 38.62 15.98 -25.25
N GLN A 36 39.64 15.43 -25.94
CA GLN A 36 39.72 13.98 -26.16
C GLN A 36 40.28 13.24 -24.94
N GLN A 37 41.19 13.86 -24.21
CA GLN A 37 41.75 13.28 -23.00
C GLN A 37 40.73 13.27 -21.85
N THR A 38 39.91 14.31 -21.72
CA THR A 38 38.81 14.37 -20.73
C THR A 38 37.70 13.38 -21.06
N LYS A 39 37.36 13.18 -22.33
CA LYS A 39 36.41 12.13 -22.75
C LYS A 39 36.95 10.72 -22.51
N ARG A 40 38.26 10.51 -22.64
CA ARG A 40 38.88 9.21 -22.38
C ARG A 40 38.92 8.90 -20.90
N SER A 41 39.22 9.86 -20.03
CA SER A 41 39.19 9.67 -18.57
C SER A 41 37.78 9.50 -18.02
N GLN A 42 36.79 10.18 -18.58
CA GLN A 42 35.37 10.00 -18.18
C GLN A 42 34.83 8.63 -18.61
N ASN A 43 35.20 8.13 -19.76
CA ASN A 43 34.85 6.76 -20.17
C ASN A 43 35.60 5.70 -19.34
N GLU A 44 36.85 5.93 -18.98
CA GLU A 44 37.62 5.03 -18.10
C GLU A 44 37.05 4.98 -16.69
N VAL A 45 36.58 6.10 -16.13
CA VAL A 45 35.88 6.13 -14.85
C VAL A 45 34.52 5.41 -14.91
N LEU A 46 33.77 5.57 -16.01
CA LEU A 46 32.50 4.84 -16.22
C LEU A 46 32.71 3.33 -16.41
N PHE A 47 33.76 2.95 -17.12
CA PHE A 47 34.16 1.54 -17.29
C PHE A 47 34.68 0.94 -16.00
N SER A 48 35.49 1.66 -15.22
CA SER A 48 35.98 1.16 -13.92
C SER A 48 34.88 1.02 -12.89
N THR A 49 33.87 1.89 -12.91
CA THR A 49 32.69 1.76 -12.04
C THR A 49 31.82 0.56 -12.44
N ARG A 50 31.75 0.26 -13.74
CA ARG A 50 31.07 -0.96 -14.24
C ARG A 50 31.84 -2.23 -13.86
N GLU A 51 33.13 -2.23 -14.05
CA GLU A 51 33.99 -3.37 -13.66
C GLU A 51 33.97 -3.56 -12.14
N ALA A 52 34.02 -2.49 -11.35
CA ALA A 52 33.89 -2.59 -9.89
C ALA A 52 32.52 -3.11 -9.45
N VAL A 53 31.42 -2.67 -10.06
CA VAL A 53 30.07 -3.20 -9.77
C VAL A 53 29.89 -4.63 -10.29
N LEU A 54 30.54 -4.97 -11.41
CA LEU A 54 30.57 -6.35 -11.94
C LEU A 54 31.53 -7.25 -11.16
N GLU A 55 32.66 -6.72 -10.64
CA GLU A 55 33.57 -7.43 -9.75
C GLU A 55 33.00 -7.60 -8.35
N GLU A 56 32.30 -6.62 -7.80
CA GLU A 56 31.60 -6.75 -6.53
C GLU A 56 30.43 -7.76 -6.64
N ALA A 57 29.76 -7.83 -7.82
CA ALA A 57 28.79 -8.86 -8.14
C ALA A 57 29.41 -10.23 -8.46
N ALA A 58 30.69 -10.28 -8.86
CA ALA A 58 31.43 -11.53 -9.16
C ALA A 58 32.20 -12.09 -7.96
N GLN A 59 32.44 -11.28 -6.92
CA GLN A 59 33.11 -11.74 -5.69
C GLN A 59 32.20 -12.52 -4.73
N ASP A 60 30.88 -12.52 -4.95
CA ASP A 60 29.96 -13.49 -4.34
C ASP A 60 29.92 -14.80 -5.19
N GLU A 61 31.10 -15.40 -5.40
CA GLU A 61 31.26 -16.71 -6.05
C GLU A 61 30.76 -17.81 -5.12
N ASP A 62 29.49 -18.20 -5.31
CA ASP A 62 29.04 -19.59 -5.29
C ASP A 62 27.63 -19.67 -5.93
N ASP A 63 27.52 -20.44 -7.02
CA ASP A 63 26.32 -20.92 -7.73
C ASP A 63 25.27 -19.90 -8.25
N ASN A 64 25.44 -18.58 -8.15
CA ASN A 64 24.46 -17.56 -8.49
C ASN A 64 24.89 -16.56 -9.60
N ASN A 65 25.91 -16.86 -10.37
CA ASN A 65 26.51 -15.87 -11.30
C ASN A 65 25.53 -15.38 -12.39
N LEU A 66 24.61 -16.24 -12.83
CA LEU A 66 23.57 -15.88 -13.80
C LEU A 66 22.48 -15.00 -13.16
N ASP A 67 22.10 -15.30 -11.91
CA ASP A 67 21.08 -14.56 -11.17
C ASP A 67 21.59 -13.16 -10.75
N ASN A 68 22.87 -13.00 -10.45
CA ASN A 68 23.47 -11.71 -10.12
C ASN A 68 23.55 -10.78 -11.34
N SER A 69 23.95 -11.29 -12.51
CA SER A 69 23.96 -10.52 -13.75
C SER A 69 22.56 -10.06 -14.17
N VAL A 70 21.55 -10.90 -13.99
CA VAL A 70 20.14 -10.58 -14.24
C VAL A 70 19.64 -9.54 -13.22
N ASN A 71 20.03 -9.63 -11.95
CA ASN A 71 19.65 -8.67 -10.92
C ASN A 71 20.21 -7.28 -11.18
N VAL A 72 21.45 -7.16 -11.65
CA VAL A 72 22.07 -5.88 -12.01
C VAL A 72 21.34 -5.25 -13.22
N ARG A 73 21.03 -6.02 -14.26
CA ARG A 73 20.27 -5.55 -15.42
C ARG A 73 18.85 -5.12 -15.06
N LEU A 74 18.19 -5.83 -14.17
CA LEU A 74 16.86 -5.49 -13.67
C LEU A 74 16.89 -4.26 -12.73
N ALA A 75 18.03 -3.96 -12.10
CA ALA A 75 18.18 -2.75 -11.29
C ALA A 75 18.29 -1.49 -12.18
N ASN A 76 19.15 -1.51 -13.18
CA ASN A 76 19.23 -0.44 -14.18
C ASN A 76 19.74 -0.96 -15.54
N PRO A 77 18.84 -1.20 -16.51
CA PRO A 77 19.19 -1.76 -17.82
C PRO A 77 20.02 -0.82 -18.69
N LEU A 78 20.13 0.47 -18.35
CA LEU A 78 20.88 1.47 -19.10
C LEU A 78 22.34 1.60 -18.65
N LEU A 79 22.74 0.94 -17.56
CA LEU A 79 24.10 0.98 -17.06
C LEU A 79 25.07 0.38 -18.07
N GLY A 80 26.13 1.14 -18.37
CA GLY A 80 27.24 0.68 -19.23
C GLY A 80 26.98 0.81 -20.74
N LEU A 81 25.84 1.39 -21.18
CA LEU A 81 25.63 1.74 -22.58
C LEU A 81 26.38 3.03 -22.94
N SER A 82 26.98 3.08 -24.15
CA SER A 82 27.54 4.32 -24.65
C SER A 82 26.43 5.31 -25.05
N PRO A 83 26.69 6.64 -25.05
CA PRO A 83 25.71 7.64 -25.51
C PRO A 83 25.20 7.37 -26.93
N GLU A 84 26.05 6.84 -27.81
CA GLU A 84 25.69 6.48 -29.19
C GLU A 84 24.73 5.28 -29.24
N GLN A 85 24.95 4.27 -28.37
CA GLN A 85 24.05 3.14 -28.23
C GLN A 85 22.69 3.56 -27.64
N ILE A 86 22.72 4.47 -26.67
CA ILE A 86 21.48 5.03 -26.11
C ILE A 86 20.71 5.79 -27.18
N GLN A 87 21.39 6.61 -28.01
CA GLN A 87 20.75 7.32 -29.09
C GLN A 87 20.14 6.39 -30.13
N SER A 88 20.85 5.34 -30.53
CA SER A 88 20.34 4.32 -31.47
C SER A 88 19.11 3.59 -30.90
N ASN A 89 19.18 3.18 -29.64
CA ASN A 89 18.07 2.49 -28.97
C ASN A 89 16.84 3.39 -28.81
N VAL A 90 17.05 4.67 -28.49
CA VAL A 90 15.95 5.66 -28.40
C VAL A 90 15.33 5.90 -29.77
N HIS A 91 16.15 6.00 -30.82
CA HIS A 91 15.64 6.18 -32.18
C HIS A 91 14.79 4.97 -32.64
N GLU A 92 15.25 3.75 -32.38
CA GLU A 92 14.49 2.54 -32.64
C GLU A 92 13.17 2.51 -31.85
N PHE A 93 13.22 2.83 -30.55
CA PHE A 93 12.05 2.91 -29.68
C PHE A 93 11.02 3.92 -30.21
N VAL A 94 11.45 5.11 -30.58
CA VAL A 94 10.60 6.19 -31.06
C VAL A 94 9.94 5.83 -32.38
N ASN A 95 10.68 5.22 -33.32
CA ASN A 95 10.16 4.78 -34.60
C ASN A 95 9.17 3.60 -34.45
N THR A 96 9.44 2.67 -33.53
CA THR A 96 8.58 1.51 -33.28
C THR A 96 7.22 1.91 -32.66
N HIS A 97 7.19 2.98 -31.88
CA HIS A 97 6.01 3.38 -31.11
C HIS A 97 5.37 4.69 -31.57
N ASP A 98 5.82 5.26 -32.69
CA ASP A 98 5.31 6.51 -33.29
C ASP A 98 5.35 7.71 -32.31
N LEU A 99 6.53 7.91 -31.68
CA LEU A 99 6.77 8.94 -30.67
C LEU A 99 7.77 10.01 -31.14
N ALA A 100 7.89 10.25 -32.45
CA ALA A 100 8.88 11.15 -33.06
C ALA A 100 8.87 12.57 -32.47
N GLU A 101 7.71 13.05 -32.04
CA GLU A 101 7.53 14.36 -31.41
C GLU A 101 8.39 14.56 -30.14
N TRP A 102 8.68 13.48 -29.41
CA TRP A 102 9.41 13.53 -28.13
C TRP A 102 10.81 12.89 -28.17
N GLU A 103 11.34 12.56 -29.33
CA GLU A 103 12.62 11.84 -29.48
C GLU A 103 13.75 12.51 -28.69
N HIS A 104 13.88 13.82 -28.84
CA HIS A 104 14.91 14.58 -28.15
C HIS A 104 14.77 14.57 -26.62
N LEU A 105 13.53 14.51 -26.10
CA LEU A 105 13.26 14.39 -24.66
C LEU A 105 13.57 12.99 -24.15
N PHE A 106 13.29 11.95 -24.94
CA PHE A 106 13.63 10.58 -24.59
C PHE A 106 15.14 10.35 -24.53
N TYR A 107 15.89 10.91 -25.46
CA TYR A 107 17.35 10.83 -25.44
C TYR A 107 17.93 11.47 -24.17
N LYS A 108 17.56 12.71 -23.87
CA LYS A 108 17.95 13.37 -22.61
C LYS A 108 17.46 12.60 -21.37
N GLY A 109 16.24 12.11 -21.41
CA GLY A 109 15.66 11.30 -20.34
C GLY A 109 16.45 10.01 -20.08
N ALA A 110 16.87 9.32 -21.12
CA ALA A 110 17.69 8.11 -21.04
C ALA A 110 19.06 8.38 -20.40
N LEU A 111 19.73 9.47 -20.80
CA LEU A 111 20.98 9.91 -20.17
C LEU A 111 20.78 10.24 -18.69
N CYS A 112 19.68 10.91 -18.34
CA CYS A 112 19.33 11.19 -16.93
C CYS A 112 19.06 9.90 -16.15
N ALA A 113 18.39 8.91 -16.73
CA ALA A 113 18.13 7.63 -16.09
C ALA A 113 19.41 6.81 -15.85
N GLN A 114 20.36 6.87 -16.78
CA GLN A 114 21.68 6.28 -16.62
C GLN A 114 22.47 6.98 -15.50
N ALA A 115 22.51 8.32 -15.50
CA ALA A 115 23.21 9.11 -14.49
C ALA A 115 22.56 9.07 -13.11
N GLN A 116 21.32 8.62 -12.99
CA GLN A 116 20.65 8.46 -11.70
C GLN A 116 21.37 7.47 -10.79
N ALA A 117 22.01 6.45 -11.35
CA ALA A 117 22.81 5.48 -10.62
C ALA A 117 24.10 6.07 -10.03
N THR A 118 24.71 7.05 -10.75
CA THR A 118 25.94 7.73 -10.32
C THR A 118 25.67 8.97 -9.47
N GLY A 119 24.42 9.42 -9.40
CA GLY A 119 24.00 10.56 -8.58
C GLY A 119 24.36 11.95 -9.12
N SER A 120 25.15 12.07 -10.19
CA SER A 120 25.59 13.33 -10.78
C SER A 120 25.00 13.56 -12.17
N TYR A 121 24.23 14.65 -12.32
CA TYR A 121 23.69 15.11 -13.61
C TYR A 121 24.57 16.17 -14.29
N ASP A 122 25.68 16.59 -13.66
CA ASP A 122 26.55 17.68 -14.14
C ASP A 122 27.31 17.29 -15.40
N SER A 123 27.53 16.01 -15.63
CA SER A 123 28.22 15.48 -16.83
C SER A 123 27.39 15.61 -18.11
N ILE A 124 26.05 15.80 -18.01
CA ILE A 124 25.15 15.87 -19.15
C ILE A 124 25.11 17.32 -19.66
N LYS A 125 25.84 17.63 -20.74
CA LYS A 125 25.93 18.98 -21.31
C LYS A 125 24.65 19.44 -22.02
N GLU A 126 23.81 18.54 -22.45
CA GLU A 126 22.63 18.79 -23.27
C GLU A 126 21.41 19.29 -22.47
N LEU A 127 21.51 19.33 -21.15
CA LEU A 127 20.42 19.79 -20.28
C LEU A 127 20.34 21.30 -20.23
N THR A 128 19.12 21.82 -20.44
CA THR A 128 18.81 23.24 -20.23
C THR A 128 18.87 23.62 -18.75
N PRO A 129 19.05 24.90 -18.39
CA PRO A 129 19.04 25.35 -17.00
C PRO A 129 17.73 24.97 -16.25
N ASP A 130 16.57 25.06 -16.95
CA ASP A 130 15.28 24.71 -16.40
C ASP A 130 15.16 23.19 -16.12
N GLU A 131 15.69 22.36 -17.01
CA GLU A 131 15.75 20.90 -16.84
C GLU A 131 16.64 20.49 -15.65
N ARG A 132 17.79 21.18 -15.47
CA ARG A 132 18.66 20.98 -14.30
C ARG A 132 17.97 21.36 -13.00
N THR A 133 17.24 22.48 -13.02
CA THR A 133 16.45 22.93 -11.87
C THR A 133 15.37 21.90 -11.52
N ALA A 134 14.64 21.38 -12.52
CA ALA A 134 13.63 20.34 -12.30
C ALA A 134 14.20 19.05 -11.69
N LEU A 135 15.40 18.61 -12.14
CA LEU A 135 16.08 17.45 -11.55
C LEU A 135 16.58 17.69 -10.11
N SER A 136 17.04 18.92 -9.81
CA SER A 136 17.44 19.28 -8.44
C SER A 136 16.23 19.42 -7.51
N GLU A 137 15.14 20.01 -7.99
CA GLU A 137 13.89 20.13 -7.26
C GLU A 137 13.27 18.75 -6.94
N GLU A 138 13.37 17.78 -7.83
CA GLU A 138 12.91 16.40 -7.57
C GLU A 138 13.57 15.83 -6.31
N LYS A 139 14.87 16.09 -6.08
CA LYS A 139 15.60 15.60 -4.91
C LYS A 139 15.33 16.42 -3.64
N THR A 140 15.28 17.74 -3.77
CA THR A 140 15.16 18.66 -2.61
C THR A 140 13.71 18.86 -2.18
N HIS A 141 12.80 18.96 -3.14
CA HIS A 141 11.38 19.22 -2.90
C HIS A 141 10.50 18.05 -3.39
N ARG A 142 10.76 16.84 -2.87
CA ARG A 142 10.09 15.60 -3.28
C ARG A 142 8.56 15.63 -3.24
N TRP A 143 7.95 16.51 -2.45
CA TRP A 143 6.50 16.68 -2.34
C TRP A 143 5.94 17.75 -3.29
N LYS A 144 6.76 18.49 -4.06
CA LYS A 144 6.28 19.41 -5.09
C LYS A 144 5.87 18.63 -6.34
N GLN A 145 4.64 18.14 -6.35
CA GLN A 145 4.12 17.28 -7.42
C GLN A 145 2.87 17.89 -8.08
N PRO A 146 2.48 17.47 -9.29
CA PRO A 146 1.27 17.95 -9.96
C PRO A 146 0.01 17.63 -9.15
N PHE A 147 -1.00 18.49 -9.25
CA PHE A 147 -2.31 18.29 -8.62
C PHE A 147 -2.92 16.91 -8.94
N MET A 148 -2.74 16.42 -10.17
CA MET A 148 -3.28 15.13 -10.60
C MET A 148 -2.73 13.94 -9.80
N LEU A 149 -1.46 14.00 -9.37
CA LEU A 149 -0.89 12.95 -8.52
C LEU A 149 -1.53 12.97 -7.12
N TYR A 150 -1.76 14.14 -6.54
CA TYR A 150 -2.45 14.26 -5.26
C TYR A 150 -3.91 13.80 -5.36
N TRP A 151 -4.59 14.14 -6.46
CA TRP A 151 -5.94 13.69 -6.72
C TRP A 151 -6.04 12.17 -6.80
N LEU A 152 -5.10 11.53 -7.50
CA LEU A 152 -4.96 10.08 -7.55
C LEU A 152 -4.70 9.50 -6.15
N ALA A 153 -3.82 10.13 -5.38
CA ALA A 153 -3.54 9.71 -4.00
C ALA A 153 -4.81 9.78 -3.13
N VAL A 154 -5.62 10.84 -3.24
CA VAL A 154 -6.92 10.95 -2.54
C VAL A 154 -7.88 9.86 -2.98
N CYS A 155 -7.99 9.57 -4.27
CA CYS A 155 -8.85 8.50 -4.79
C CYS A 155 -8.43 7.13 -4.23
N CYS A 156 -7.13 6.83 -4.22
CA CYS A 156 -6.58 5.62 -3.60
C CYS A 156 -6.83 5.56 -2.09
N SER A 157 -6.73 6.70 -1.40
CA SER A 157 -7.01 6.82 0.03
C SER A 157 -8.46 6.50 0.38
N VAL A 158 -9.40 7.09 -0.38
CA VAL A 158 -10.83 6.81 -0.15
C VAL A 158 -11.14 5.35 -0.50
N ALA A 159 -10.51 4.78 -1.54
CA ALA A 159 -10.66 3.36 -1.86
C ALA A 159 -10.16 2.44 -0.73
N ALA A 160 -9.09 2.81 -0.04
CA ALA A 160 -8.63 2.10 1.17
C ALA A 160 -9.60 2.30 2.35
N ALA A 161 -10.13 3.50 2.54
CA ALA A 161 -11.11 3.80 3.59
C ALA A 161 -12.42 3.02 3.42
N ILE A 162 -12.86 2.74 2.18
CA ILE A 162 -14.01 1.84 1.94
C ILE A 162 -13.77 0.49 2.61
N GLN A 163 -12.58 -0.08 2.43
CA GLN A 163 -12.29 -1.40 3.01
C GLN A 163 -12.36 -1.36 4.54
N GLY A 164 -11.75 -0.35 5.18
CA GLY A 164 -11.81 -0.20 6.62
C GLY A 164 -13.23 0.00 7.16
N ALA A 165 -14.06 0.78 6.45
CA ALA A 165 -15.47 0.96 6.81
C ALA A 165 -16.26 -0.35 6.67
N ASP A 166 -16.10 -1.07 5.54
CA ASP A 166 -16.75 -2.38 5.29
C ASP A 166 -16.43 -3.40 6.39
N GLU A 167 -15.22 -3.34 6.95
CA GLU A 167 -14.76 -4.21 8.02
C GLU A 167 -15.42 -3.88 9.36
N THR A 168 -15.72 -2.63 9.64
CA THR A 168 -16.11 -2.19 10.98
C THR A 168 -17.59 -1.95 11.18
N VAL A 169 -18.35 -1.59 10.14
CA VAL A 169 -19.81 -1.37 10.27
C VAL A 169 -20.59 -2.61 10.72
N ILE A 170 -20.04 -3.81 10.55
CA ILE A 170 -20.63 -5.05 11.08
C ILE A 170 -20.55 -5.12 12.61
N ASN A 171 -19.60 -4.41 13.23
CA ASN A 171 -19.42 -4.42 14.68
C ASN A 171 -20.64 -3.83 15.41
N GLY A 172 -21.13 -2.67 14.96
CA GLY A 172 -22.37 -2.10 15.48
C GLY A 172 -23.61 -2.94 15.15
N ALA A 173 -23.68 -3.46 13.92
CA ALA A 173 -24.78 -4.32 13.48
C ALA A 173 -24.88 -5.61 14.31
N ASN A 174 -23.75 -6.17 14.79
CA ASN A 174 -23.71 -7.37 15.63
C ASN A 174 -24.43 -7.22 16.98
N LEU A 175 -24.69 -6.00 17.46
CA LEU A 175 -25.49 -5.76 18.67
C LEU A 175 -26.99 -5.98 18.47
N TYR A 176 -27.50 -5.80 17.24
CA TYR A 176 -28.92 -5.76 16.92
C TYR A 176 -29.36 -6.90 15.99
N MET A 177 -28.65 -7.12 14.90
CA MET A 177 -28.97 -8.06 13.83
C MET A 177 -29.17 -9.51 14.30
N PRO A 178 -28.32 -10.09 15.17
CA PRO A 178 -28.46 -11.49 15.57
C PRO A 178 -29.77 -11.77 16.28
N LYS A 179 -30.27 -10.83 17.09
CA LYS A 179 -31.55 -10.94 17.78
C LYS A 179 -32.73 -10.96 16.81
N GLN A 180 -32.67 -10.16 15.75
CA GLN A 180 -33.71 -10.09 14.72
C GLN A 180 -33.75 -11.34 13.86
N PHE A 181 -32.60 -11.95 13.55
CA PHE A 181 -32.54 -13.16 12.72
C PHE A 181 -32.68 -14.47 13.49
N GLY A 182 -32.93 -14.42 14.78
CA GLY A 182 -33.09 -15.61 15.63
C GLY A 182 -31.78 -16.40 15.82
N ILE A 183 -30.63 -15.77 15.62
CA ILE A 183 -29.29 -16.33 15.87
C ILE A 183 -28.60 -15.65 17.05
N GLY A 184 -29.37 -15.06 17.95
CA GLY A 184 -28.88 -14.23 19.05
C GLY A 184 -28.69 -14.97 20.39
N SER A 185 -28.90 -16.28 20.44
CA SER A 185 -28.73 -17.05 21.66
C SER A 185 -27.25 -17.25 22.00
N ASP A 186 -26.79 -16.64 23.10
CA ASP A 186 -25.39 -16.78 23.54
C ASP A 186 -25.11 -18.17 24.18
N ASP A 187 -26.14 -18.91 24.50
CA ASP A 187 -26.02 -20.28 25.04
C ASP A 187 -25.92 -21.34 23.92
N SER A 188 -26.30 -20.97 22.66
CA SER A 188 -26.25 -21.88 21.53
C SER A 188 -24.88 -21.82 20.81
N ARG A 189 -24.18 -22.96 20.79
CA ARG A 189 -22.94 -23.11 20.03
C ARG A 189 -23.14 -22.83 18.52
N ARG A 190 -24.28 -23.21 17.96
CA ARG A 190 -24.68 -22.98 16.59
C ARG A 190 -24.73 -21.48 16.26
N ASP A 191 -25.36 -20.69 17.12
CA ASP A 191 -25.55 -19.25 16.85
C ASP A 191 -24.23 -18.49 16.88
N LYS A 192 -23.30 -18.88 17.78
CA LYS A 192 -21.94 -18.33 17.81
C LYS A 192 -21.20 -18.60 16.48
N TRP A 193 -21.30 -19.83 15.96
CA TRP A 193 -20.70 -20.17 14.67
C TRP A 193 -21.34 -19.41 13.51
N LEU A 194 -22.67 -19.23 13.49
CA LEU A 194 -23.37 -18.47 12.45
C LEU A 194 -23.01 -16.99 12.48
N LYS A 195 -22.89 -16.37 13.67
CA LYS A 195 -22.39 -14.99 13.81
C LYS A 195 -20.98 -14.86 13.22
N GLY A 196 -20.08 -15.77 13.57
CA GLY A 196 -18.72 -15.81 13.02
C GLY A 196 -18.70 -16.01 11.51
N LEU A 197 -19.53 -16.92 10.98
CA LEU A 197 -19.63 -17.20 9.55
C LEU A 197 -20.10 -15.96 8.77
N VAL A 198 -21.14 -15.27 9.24
CA VAL A 198 -21.62 -14.04 8.61
C VAL A 198 -20.55 -12.95 8.65
N ALA A 199 -19.85 -12.79 9.78
CA ALA A 199 -18.78 -11.79 9.90
C ALA A 199 -17.60 -12.08 8.96
N SER A 200 -17.19 -13.35 8.80
CA SER A 200 -16.07 -13.76 7.97
C SER A 200 -16.39 -13.93 6.47
N GLY A 201 -17.68 -13.82 6.08
CA GLY A 201 -18.15 -14.01 4.71
C GLY A 201 -17.32 -13.33 3.64
N PRO A 202 -17.00 -12.02 3.74
CA PRO A 202 -16.22 -11.32 2.73
C PRO A 202 -14.82 -11.91 2.54
N TYR A 203 -14.17 -12.35 3.61
CA TYR A 203 -12.81 -12.92 3.52
C TYR A 203 -12.79 -14.30 2.93
N ILE A 204 -13.85 -15.10 3.17
CA ILE A 204 -14.03 -16.41 2.52
C ILE A 204 -14.10 -16.21 1.00
N ALA A 205 -14.98 -15.33 0.52
CA ALA A 205 -15.08 -15.05 -0.91
C ALA A 205 -13.81 -14.40 -1.49
N CYS A 206 -13.16 -13.52 -0.73
CA CYS A 206 -11.89 -12.91 -1.13
C CYS A 206 -10.79 -13.97 -1.31
N ALA A 207 -10.64 -14.91 -0.38
CA ALA A 207 -9.60 -15.94 -0.43
C ALA A 207 -9.81 -16.93 -1.59
N PHE A 208 -11.04 -17.41 -1.79
CA PHE A 208 -11.32 -18.45 -2.79
C PHE A 208 -11.52 -17.92 -4.20
N LEU A 209 -12.05 -16.73 -4.38
CA LEU A 209 -12.40 -16.18 -5.69
C LEU A 209 -11.83 -14.77 -5.92
N GLY A 210 -11.98 -13.85 -4.96
CA GLY A 210 -11.67 -12.44 -5.16
C GLY A 210 -10.21 -12.19 -5.53
N SER A 211 -9.27 -12.82 -4.84
CA SER A 211 -7.84 -12.66 -5.11
C SER A 211 -7.43 -13.15 -6.49
N TRP A 212 -8.04 -14.24 -6.97
CA TRP A 212 -7.76 -14.81 -8.30
C TRP A 212 -8.34 -13.97 -9.43
N LEU A 213 -9.41 -13.21 -9.18
CA LEU A 213 -10.00 -12.30 -10.16
C LEU A 213 -9.13 -11.05 -10.39
N THR A 214 -8.14 -10.78 -9.55
CA THR A 214 -7.31 -9.56 -9.63
C THR A 214 -6.56 -9.46 -10.96
N GLU A 215 -5.87 -10.51 -11.38
CA GLU A 215 -5.07 -10.49 -12.61
C GLU A 215 -5.92 -10.35 -13.87
N PRO A 216 -6.97 -11.19 -14.09
CA PRO A 216 -7.86 -11.02 -15.24
C PRO A 216 -8.50 -9.63 -15.30
N LEU A 217 -9.02 -9.12 -14.20
CA LEU A 217 -9.64 -7.79 -14.17
C LEU A 217 -8.64 -6.68 -14.52
N ASN A 218 -7.44 -6.72 -13.93
CA ASN A 218 -6.39 -5.76 -14.25
C ASN A 218 -5.89 -5.86 -15.69
N TYR A 219 -5.90 -7.06 -16.26
CA TYR A 219 -5.52 -7.27 -17.65
C TYR A 219 -6.54 -6.66 -18.63
N PHE A 220 -7.84 -6.92 -18.43
CA PHE A 220 -8.89 -6.47 -19.37
C PHE A 220 -9.31 -5.02 -19.13
N LEU A 221 -9.55 -4.62 -17.88
CA LEU A 221 -10.14 -3.32 -17.53
C LEU A 221 -9.10 -2.24 -17.18
N GLY A 222 -7.85 -2.63 -16.94
CA GLY A 222 -6.84 -1.71 -16.40
C GLY A 222 -7.05 -1.43 -14.91
N ARG A 223 -6.25 -0.49 -14.36
CA ARG A 223 -6.33 -0.20 -12.92
C ARG A 223 -7.57 0.59 -12.58
N ARG A 224 -7.87 1.63 -13.35
CA ARG A 224 -9.07 2.45 -13.14
C ARG A 224 -10.36 1.66 -13.28
N GLY A 225 -10.47 0.85 -14.35
CA GLY A 225 -11.64 0.02 -14.60
C GLY A 225 -11.87 -1.01 -13.49
N THR A 226 -10.81 -1.66 -13.01
CA THR A 226 -10.87 -2.61 -11.91
C THR A 226 -11.30 -1.93 -10.60
N ILE A 227 -10.74 -0.76 -10.27
CA ILE A 227 -11.14 0.01 -9.09
C ILE A 227 -12.60 0.45 -9.18
N CYS A 228 -13.06 0.92 -10.35
CA CYS A 228 -14.46 1.29 -10.57
C CYS A 228 -15.42 0.11 -10.37
N LEU A 229 -15.13 -1.03 -11.01
CA LEU A 229 -15.95 -2.23 -10.91
C LEU A 229 -16.02 -2.75 -9.47
N THR A 230 -14.89 -2.80 -8.77
CA THR A 230 -14.84 -3.25 -7.38
C THR A 230 -15.53 -2.28 -6.42
N ALA A 231 -15.43 -0.97 -6.67
CA ALA A 231 -16.20 0.04 -5.94
C ALA A 231 -17.72 -0.11 -6.18
N PHE A 232 -18.12 -0.41 -7.42
CA PHE A 232 -19.53 -0.70 -7.75
C PHE A 232 -20.03 -1.97 -7.02
N ILE A 233 -19.24 -3.04 -6.98
CA ILE A 233 -19.59 -4.26 -6.24
C ILE A 233 -19.72 -3.95 -4.75
N SER A 234 -18.79 -3.18 -4.15
CA SER A 234 -18.88 -2.76 -2.75
C SER A 234 -20.14 -1.91 -2.51
N PHE A 235 -20.43 -0.93 -3.36
CA PHE A 235 -21.62 -0.09 -3.28
C PHE A 235 -22.92 -0.91 -3.32
N ALA A 236 -23.07 -1.76 -4.33
CA ALA A 236 -24.28 -2.57 -4.50
C ALA A 236 -24.46 -3.59 -3.37
N SER A 237 -23.38 -4.23 -2.93
CA SER A 237 -23.42 -5.22 -1.84
C SER A 237 -23.72 -4.58 -0.49
N CYS A 238 -23.22 -3.37 -0.18
CA CYS A 238 -23.56 -2.66 1.05
C CYS A 238 -25.05 -2.28 1.10
N ILE A 239 -25.63 -1.81 0.00
CA ILE A 239 -27.07 -1.56 -0.09
C ILE A 239 -27.84 -2.87 0.07
N TRP A 240 -27.41 -3.94 -0.60
CA TRP A 240 -28.04 -5.25 -0.50
C TRP A 240 -28.02 -5.76 0.94
N GLN A 241 -26.91 -5.64 1.66
CA GLN A 241 -26.85 -6.00 3.09
C GLN A 241 -27.89 -5.26 3.93
N GLY A 242 -28.10 -3.96 3.64
CA GLY A 242 -29.13 -3.15 4.34
C GLY A 242 -30.57 -3.61 4.13
N VAL A 243 -30.90 -4.30 3.03
CA VAL A 243 -32.28 -4.75 2.73
C VAL A 243 -32.51 -6.23 3.03
N THR A 244 -31.54 -6.93 3.60
CA THR A 244 -31.65 -8.36 3.92
C THR A 244 -32.60 -8.63 5.10
N ASN A 245 -33.35 -9.76 5.03
CA ASN A 245 -34.33 -10.16 6.05
C ASN A 245 -33.98 -11.50 6.72
N SER A 246 -32.89 -12.15 6.33
CA SER A 246 -32.41 -13.40 6.91
C SER A 246 -30.89 -13.44 6.94
N TRP A 247 -30.34 -14.23 7.86
CA TRP A 247 -28.90 -14.38 7.98
C TRP A 247 -28.26 -15.01 6.72
N GLN A 248 -28.98 -15.90 6.01
CA GLN A 248 -28.53 -16.51 4.76
C GLN A 248 -28.38 -15.46 3.64
N HIS A 249 -29.39 -14.60 3.46
CA HIS A 249 -29.33 -13.48 2.50
C HIS A 249 -28.19 -12.53 2.84
N LEU A 250 -28.00 -12.21 4.11
CA LEU A 250 -26.90 -11.35 4.54
C LEU A 250 -25.55 -12.01 4.25
N PHE A 251 -25.40 -13.32 4.52
CA PHE A 251 -24.18 -14.05 4.23
C PHE A 251 -23.84 -14.02 2.73
N VAL A 252 -24.83 -14.25 1.84
CA VAL A 252 -24.63 -14.17 0.39
C VAL A 252 -24.21 -12.74 -0.04
N ALA A 253 -24.87 -11.70 0.48
CA ALA A 253 -24.51 -10.32 0.18
C ALA A 253 -23.07 -9.99 0.63
N ARG A 254 -22.63 -10.54 1.76
CA ARG A 254 -21.25 -10.41 2.27
C ARG A 254 -20.23 -11.21 1.43
N LEU A 255 -20.61 -12.37 0.89
CA LEU A 255 -19.76 -13.10 -0.06
C LEU A 255 -19.53 -12.25 -1.33
N VAL A 256 -20.59 -11.61 -1.86
CA VAL A 256 -20.46 -10.72 -3.04
C VAL A 256 -19.57 -9.52 -2.72
N LEU A 257 -19.67 -8.94 -1.52
CA LEU A 257 -18.74 -7.89 -1.08
C LEU A 257 -17.27 -8.35 -1.15
N GLY A 258 -16.99 -9.59 -0.75
CA GLY A 258 -15.65 -10.17 -0.79
C GLY A 258 -15.05 -10.27 -2.20
N LEU A 259 -15.90 -10.46 -3.23
CA LEU A 259 -15.44 -10.43 -4.63
C LEU A 259 -14.93 -9.04 -5.04
N GLY A 260 -15.46 -7.97 -4.43
CA GLY A 260 -14.97 -6.60 -4.63
C GLY A 260 -13.72 -6.30 -3.82
N ILE A 261 -13.62 -6.79 -2.59
CA ILE A 261 -12.50 -6.52 -1.67
C ILE A 261 -11.19 -7.10 -2.22
N GLY A 262 -11.16 -8.34 -2.70
CA GLY A 262 -9.95 -9.01 -3.17
C GLY A 262 -9.20 -8.22 -4.25
N PRO A 263 -9.80 -7.97 -5.42
CA PRO A 263 -9.12 -7.23 -6.47
C PRO A 263 -8.82 -5.77 -6.08
N LYS A 264 -9.67 -5.12 -5.28
CA LYS A 264 -9.46 -3.75 -4.81
C LYS A 264 -8.20 -3.64 -3.94
N SER A 265 -8.03 -4.53 -2.97
CA SER A 265 -6.90 -4.51 -2.04
C SER A 265 -5.55 -4.71 -2.70
N ALA A 266 -5.48 -5.44 -3.81
CA ALA A 266 -4.26 -5.60 -4.60
C ALA A 266 -4.07 -4.48 -5.63
N THR A 267 -5.14 -4.05 -6.32
CA THR A 267 -5.04 -3.08 -7.43
C THR A 267 -4.74 -1.67 -6.96
N VAL A 268 -5.32 -1.21 -5.85
CA VAL A 268 -5.18 0.18 -5.40
C VAL A 268 -3.73 0.51 -4.99
N PRO A 269 -3.04 -0.28 -4.14
CA PRO A 269 -1.64 -0.05 -3.83
C PRO A 269 -0.73 -0.17 -5.06
N MET A 270 -1.01 -1.13 -5.96
CA MET A 270 -0.28 -1.29 -7.21
C MET A 270 -0.43 -0.05 -8.10
N TYR A 271 -1.65 0.46 -8.27
CA TYR A 271 -1.93 1.66 -9.05
C TYR A 271 -1.23 2.89 -8.48
N ALA A 272 -1.28 3.08 -7.16
CA ALA A 272 -0.54 4.14 -6.48
C ALA A 272 0.97 4.04 -6.73
N ALA A 273 1.55 2.84 -6.62
CA ALA A 273 2.98 2.61 -6.85
C ALA A 273 3.41 2.80 -8.32
N GLU A 274 2.57 2.39 -9.30
CA GLU A 274 2.85 2.53 -10.73
C GLU A 274 2.81 3.99 -11.21
N CYS A 275 1.98 4.83 -10.58
CA CYS A 275 1.83 6.25 -10.91
C CYS A 275 2.81 7.16 -10.16
N SER A 276 3.37 6.69 -9.04
CA SER A 276 4.22 7.49 -8.16
C SER A 276 5.65 7.63 -8.65
N PRO A 277 6.28 8.80 -8.42
CA PRO A 277 7.73 8.95 -8.56
C PRO A 277 8.49 8.03 -7.60
N PRO A 278 9.70 7.56 -7.96
CA PRO A 278 10.47 6.63 -7.13
C PRO A 278 10.69 7.10 -5.68
N LEU A 279 10.96 8.40 -5.48
CA LEU A 279 11.29 9.00 -4.19
C LEU A 279 10.14 9.00 -3.17
N ILE A 280 8.88 9.02 -3.61
CA ILE A 280 7.70 9.05 -2.73
C ILE A 280 6.84 7.79 -2.85
N ARG A 281 7.26 6.82 -3.68
CA ARG A 281 6.51 5.57 -3.91
C ARG A 281 6.25 4.79 -2.63
N GLY A 282 7.24 4.71 -1.74
CA GLY A 282 7.11 4.02 -0.45
C GLY A 282 6.05 4.66 0.45
N ALA A 283 6.07 5.99 0.56
CA ALA A 283 5.09 6.74 1.36
C ALA A 283 3.67 6.57 0.80
N LEU A 284 3.49 6.63 -0.53
CA LEU A 284 2.19 6.42 -1.16
C LEU A 284 1.71 4.96 -1.11
N ALA A 285 2.61 3.99 -1.06
CA ALA A 285 2.24 2.59 -0.83
C ALA A 285 1.74 2.37 0.61
N MET A 286 2.37 3.00 1.61
CA MET A 286 1.93 2.93 3.02
C MET A 286 0.59 3.63 3.27
N GLN A 287 0.20 4.55 2.41
CA GLN A 287 -1.06 5.26 2.47
C GLN A 287 -2.27 4.31 2.55
N TRP A 288 -2.22 3.16 1.88
CA TRP A 288 -3.26 2.13 1.93
C TRP A 288 -3.63 1.77 3.39
N GLN A 289 -2.65 1.44 4.20
CA GLN A 289 -2.88 0.98 5.56
C GLN A 289 -3.40 2.09 6.48
N THR A 290 -2.84 3.30 6.35
CA THR A 290 -3.28 4.46 7.16
C THR A 290 -4.73 4.82 6.87
N TRP A 291 -5.12 4.84 5.58
CA TRP A 291 -6.49 5.18 5.20
C TRP A 291 -7.47 4.04 5.45
N THR A 292 -7.03 2.79 5.49
CA THR A 292 -7.84 1.68 6.00
C THR A 292 -8.16 1.91 7.48
N ALA A 293 -7.18 2.29 8.31
CA ALA A 293 -7.42 2.63 9.72
C ALA A 293 -8.38 3.84 9.88
N PHE A 294 -8.26 4.86 9.03
CA PHE A 294 -9.22 5.96 8.97
C PHE A 294 -10.62 5.47 8.61
N GLY A 295 -10.74 4.58 7.63
CA GLY A 295 -11.99 3.95 7.26
C GLY A 295 -12.63 3.18 8.41
N MET A 296 -11.85 2.45 9.20
CA MET A 296 -12.33 1.78 10.41
C MET A 296 -12.92 2.79 11.41
N MET A 297 -12.23 3.90 11.65
CA MET A 297 -12.72 4.97 12.53
C MET A 297 -14.06 5.54 12.01
N LEU A 298 -14.18 5.76 10.70
CA LEU A 298 -15.43 6.24 10.09
C LEU A 298 -16.57 5.21 10.22
N GLY A 299 -16.30 3.93 10.05
CA GLY A 299 -17.29 2.86 10.22
C GLY A 299 -17.85 2.82 11.65
N TYR A 300 -16.98 2.88 12.66
CA TYR A 300 -17.42 2.98 14.04
C TYR A 300 -18.16 4.30 14.35
N ALA A 301 -17.77 5.41 13.72
CA ALA A 301 -18.49 6.67 13.86
C ALA A 301 -19.90 6.56 13.26
N ALA A 302 -20.04 5.92 12.10
CA ALA A 302 -21.36 5.66 11.50
C ALA A 302 -22.23 4.78 12.41
N ASP A 303 -21.68 3.73 13.00
CA ASP A 303 -22.37 2.89 13.99
C ASP A 303 -22.86 3.73 15.17
N LEU A 304 -22.02 4.62 15.71
CA LEU A 304 -22.35 5.49 16.84
C LEU A 304 -23.42 6.55 16.48
N VAL A 305 -23.43 7.06 15.28
CA VAL A 305 -24.42 8.06 14.82
C VAL A 305 -25.78 7.39 14.54
N LEU A 306 -25.75 6.21 13.92
CA LEU A 306 -26.95 5.55 13.41
C LEU A 306 -27.65 4.63 14.44
N PHE A 307 -27.08 4.37 15.60
CA PHE A 307 -27.62 3.38 16.57
C PHE A 307 -29.01 3.71 17.10
N ARG A 308 -29.42 5.00 17.11
CA ARG A 308 -30.75 5.47 17.57
C ARG A 308 -31.78 5.59 16.47
N VAL A 309 -31.38 5.48 15.20
CA VAL A 309 -32.31 5.65 14.09
C VAL A 309 -33.29 4.49 14.07
N GLY A 310 -34.60 4.79 14.07
CA GLY A 310 -35.64 3.77 14.07
C GLY A 310 -35.92 3.14 15.46
N ASP A 311 -35.66 3.87 16.55
CA ASP A 311 -35.93 3.41 17.91
C ASP A 311 -37.40 2.95 18.08
N PRO A 312 -37.66 1.71 18.58
CA PRO A 312 -38.98 1.09 18.58
C PRO A 312 -40.05 1.75 19.48
N LYS A 313 -39.73 2.81 20.19
CA LYS A 313 -40.68 3.55 21.02
C LYS A 313 -41.53 4.57 20.26
N GLY A 314 -41.20 4.89 19.02
CA GLY A 314 -41.97 5.79 18.14
C GLY A 314 -42.88 4.98 17.23
N GLY A 315 -44.12 4.75 17.65
CA GLY A 315 -45.13 3.86 17.06
C GLY A 315 -45.63 4.17 15.65
N ASN A 316 -44.81 4.58 14.72
CA ASN A 316 -45.20 4.84 13.32
C ASN A 316 -44.42 3.95 12.37
N GLY A 317 -44.96 2.80 11.99
CA GLY A 317 -44.64 2.06 10.77
C GLY A 317 -43.18 1.73 10.46
N ASN A 318 -42.33 1.71 11.46
CA ASN A 318 -40.90 1.68 11.29
C ASN A 318 -40.41 0.30 10.89
N ILE A 319 -39.56 0.28 9.88
CA ILE A 319 -38.82 -0.91 9.43
C ILE A 319 -38.03 -1.44 10.62
N HIS A 320 -38.38 -2.65 11.10
CA HIS A 320 -37.68 -3.27 12.20
C HIS A 320 -36.18 -3.41 11.89
N GLY A 321 -35.33 -2.89 12.78
CA GLY A 321 -33.88 -2.93 12.63
C GLY A 321 -33.32 -1.93 11.61
N LEU A 322 -33.96 -0.79 11.43
CA LEU A 322 -33.47 0.26 10.53
C LEU A 322 -32.06 0.74 10.89
N ASN A 323 -31.73 0.77 12.20
CA ASN A 323 -30.41 1.14 12.71
C ASN A 323 -29.27 0.30 12.10
N TRP A 324 -29.28 -1.01 12.28
CA TRP A 324 -28.21 -1.87 11.76
C TRP A 324 -28.21 -1.94 10.23
N ARG A 325 -29.36 -1.79 9.59
CA ARG A 325 -29.49 -1.72 8.12
C ARG A 325 -28.77 -0.49 7.56
N LEU A 326 -28.96 0.67 8.18
CA LEU A 326 -28.28 1.91 7.82
C LEU A 326 -26.79 1.86 8.17
N MET A 327 -26.39 1.21 9.30
CA MET A 327 -24.98 0.99 9.61
C MET A 327 -24.28 0.25 8.47
N LEU A 328 -24.78 -0.92 8.06
CA LEU A 328 -24.22 -1.69 6.95
C LEU A 328 -24.29 -0.93 5.62
N GLY A 329 -25.38 -0.19 5.38
CA GLY A 329 -25.55 0.64 4.17
C GLY A 329 -24.61 1.85 4.11
N SER A 330 -24.14 2.38 5.25
CA SER A 330 -23.32 3.60 5.31
C SER A 330 -21.99 3.48 4.57
N ALA A 331 -21.41 2.28 4.51
CA ALA A 331 -20.18 1.99 3.78
C ALA A 331 -20.33 2.17 2.23
N SER A 332 -21.57 2.25 1.72
CA SER A 332 -21.82 2.56 0.32
C SER A 332 -21.43 3.99 -0.08
N LEU A 333 -21.47 4.97 0.83
CA LEU A 333 -21.18 6.37 0.54
C LEU A 333 -19.76 6.62 0.00
N PRO A 334 -18.69 6.17 0.68
CA PRO A 334 -17.34 6.31 0.13
C PRO A 334 -17.13 5.48 -1.14
N ALA A 335 -17.84 4.35 -1.31
CA ALA A 335 -17.77 3.55 -2.53
C ALA A 335 -18.34 4.31 -3.74
N LEU A 336 -19.47 5.01 -3.57
CA LEU A 336 -20.05 5.88 -4.60
C LEU A 336 -19.07 7.00 -4.99
N PHE A 337 -18.40 7.61 -4.02
CA PHE A 337 -17.41 8.65 -4.29
C PHE A 337 -16.27 8.13 -5.18
N VAL A 338 -15.66 6.99 -4.85
CA VAL A 338 -14.58 6.39 -5.65
C VAL A 338 -15.06 6.05 -7.06
N MET A 339 -16.25 5.48 -7.20
CA MET A 339 -16.83 5.12 -8.49
C MET A 339 -16.95 6.32 -9.42
N LEU A 340 -17.36 7.50 -8.90
CA LEU A 340 -17.49 8.72 -9.66
C LEU A 340 -16.14 9.39 -9.99
N GLN A 341 -15.15 9.27 -9.08
CA GLN A 341 -13.90 10.02 -9.15
C GLN A 341 -12.78 9.30 -9.91
N VAL A 342 -12.80 7.96 -9.95
CA VAL A 342 -11.67 7.17 -10.47
C VAL A 342 -11.38 7.45 -11.95
N TYR A 343 -12.40 7.77 -12.74
CA TYR A 343 -12.21 8.08 -14.17
C TYR A 343 -11.61 9.47 -14.44
N LEU A 344 -11.59 10.35 -13.46
CA LEU A 344 -10.87 11.63 -13.54
C LEU A 344 -9.36 11.45 -13.41
N CYS A 345 -8.92 10.34 -12.80
CA CYS A 345 -7.50 10.00 -12.68
C CYS A 345 -6.96 9.47 -14.02
N PRO A 346 -5.66 9.65 -14.35
CA PRO A 346 -5.03 9.02 -15.50
C PRO A 346 -4.93 7.51 -15.31
N GLU A 347 -4.89 6.73 -16.39
CA GLU A 347 -4.65 5.27 -16.30
C GLU A 347 -3.18 4.99 -15.98
N SER A 348 -2.89 3.80 -15.43
CA SER A 348 -1.51 3.40 -15.15
C SER A 348 -0.65 3.42 -16.41
N PRO A 349 0.47 4.18 -16.42
CA PRO A 349 1.39 4.19 -17.55
C PRO A 349 1.96 2.80 -17.85
N ARG A 350 2.30 2.01 -16.83
CA ARG A 350 2.82 0.64 -17.02
C ARG A 350 1.82 -0.28 -17.71
N TRP A 351 0.54 -0.18 -17.36
CA TRP A 351 -0.51 -0.97 -18.01
C TRP A 351 -0.71 -0.55 -19.46
N LEU A 352 -0.67 0.78 -19.74
CA LEU A 352 -0.77 1.30 -21.10
C LEU A 352 0.37 0.82 -21.99
N MET A 353 1.61 0.79 -21.47
CA MET A 353 2.77 0.23 -22.18
C MET A 353 2.62 -1.27 -22.44
N LYS A 354 2.17 -2.07 -21.45
CA LYS A 354 1.88 -3.50 -21.65
C LYS A 354 0.79 -3.77 -22.71
N LYS A 355 -0.09 -2.78 -22.96
CA LYS A 355 -1.11 -2.81 -24.03
C LYS A 355 -0.64 -2.14 -25.33
N ASN A 356 0.65 -1.84 -25.45
CA ASN A 356 1.26 -1.17 -26.61
C ASN A 356 0.65 0.22 -26.95
N LYS A 357 0.15 0.94 -25.93
CA LYS A 357 -0.47 2.28 -26.06
C LYS A 357 0.48 3.34 -25.52
N TYR A 358 1.67 3.47 -26.11
CA TYR A 358 2.75 4.33 -25.60
C TYR A 358 2.42 5.82 -25.64
N HIS A 359 1.70 6.31 -26.67
CA HIS A 359 1.26 7.71 -26.72
C HIS A 359 0.40 8.08 -25.51
N LYS A 360 -0.59 7.22 -25.16
CA LYS A 360 -1.42 7.43 -23.97
C LYS A 360 -0.64 7.27 -22.66
N ALA A 361 0.40 6.43 -22.66
CA ALA A 361 1.30 6.31 -21.51
C ALA A 361 2.09 7.60 -21.28
N MET A 362 2.57 8.22 -22.37
CA MET A 362 3.25 9.53 -22.28
C MET A 362 2.32 10.62 -21.77
N GLU A 363 1.09 10.72 -22.30
CA GLU A 363 0.07 11.65 -21.78
C GLU A 363 -0.21 11.45 -20.28
N SER A 364 -0.26 10.19 -19.85
CA SER A 364 -0.45 9.86 -18.43
C SER A 364 0.74 10.32 -17.58
N PHE A 365 1.98 10.08 -18.03
CA PHE A 365 3.17 10.56 -17.33
C PHE A 365 3.26 12.09 -17.29
N LEU A 366 2.90 12.78 -18.38
CA LEU A 366 2.86 14.25 -18.42
C LEU A 366 1.91 14.85 -17.40
N LYS A 367 0.79 14.16 -17.10
CA LYS A 367 -0.15 14.58 -16.03
C LYS A 367 0.37 14.28 -14.62
N LEU A 368 1.25 13.29 -14.47
CA LEU A 368 1.75 12.79 -13.18
C LEU A 368 3.11 13.32 -12.78
N ARG A 369 3.82 14.01 -13.67
CA ARG A 369 5.17 14.56 -13.43
C ARG A 369 5.18 16.08 -13.57
N PRO A 370 5.98 16.78 -12.74
CA PRO A 370 6.04 18.24 -12.79
C PRO A 370 6.74 18.78 -14.04
N HIS A 371 7.58 17.98 -14.70
CA HIS A 371 8.33 18.41 -15.88
C HIS A 371 8.33 17.32 -16.96
N GLN A 372 8.32 17.74 -18.24
CA GLN A 372 8.26 16.82 -19.40
C GLN A 372 9.47 15.89 -19.48
N LEU A 373 10.66 16.36 -19.13
CA LEU A 373 11.88 15.55 -19.09
C LEU A 373 11.74 14.38 -18.10
N LEU A 374 11.18 14.62 -16.93
CA LEU A 374 10.95 13.58 -15.91
C LEU A 374 9.94 12.54 -16.40
N ALA A 375 8.91 12.98 -17.13
CA ALA A 375 7.93 12.10 -17.74
C ALA A 375 8.57 11.20 -18.80
N ALA A 376 9.37 11.76 -19.70
CA ALA A 376 10.10 11.02 -20.74
C ALA A 376 11.13 10.06 -20.14
N ARG A 377 11.89 10.50 -19.13
CA ARG A 377 12.82 9.64 -18.37
C ARG A 377 12.13 8.42 -17.79
N ASP A 378 11.05 8.65 -17.06
CA ASP A 378 10.34 7.58 -16.34
C ASP A 378 9.66 6.61 -17.31
N LEU A 379 9.14 7.10 -18.45
CA LEU A 379 8.53 6.24 -19.46
C LEU A 379 9.59 5.36 -20.14
N TYR A 380 10.70 5.96 -20.61
CA TYR A 380 11.76 5.20 -21.29
C TYR A 380 12.42 4.19 -20.36
N PHE A 381 12.70 4.57 -19.12
CA PHE A 381 13.23 3.66 -18.10
C PHE A 381 12.28 2.49 -17.80
N ALA A 382 10.98 2.79 -17.68
CA ALA A 382 9.97 1.75 -17.46
C ALA A 382 9.83 0.82 -18.69
N HIS A 383 10.00 1.33 -19.91
CA HIS A 383 10.05 0.53 -21.14
C HIS A 383 11.23 -0.45 -21.12
N CYS A 384 12.44 0.05 -20.83
CA CYS A 384 13.63 -0.78 -20.74
C CYS A 384 13.49 -1.90 -19.69
N LEU A 385 12.89 -1.59 -18.54
CA LEU A 385 12.60 -2.60 -17.50
C LEU A 385 11.60 -3.67 -17.98
N ILE A 386 10.54 -3.28 -18.68
CA ILE A 386 9.54 -4.21 -19.22
C ILE A 386 10.15 -5.11 -20.27
N GLU A 387 11.03 -4.58 -21.14
CA GLU A 387 11.72 -5.37 -22.15
C GLU A 387 12.72 -6.36 -21.52
N GLU A 388 13.47 -5.95 -20.50
CA GLU A 388 14.34 -6.88 -19.75
C GLU A 388 13.53 -7.96 -19.00
N GLU A 389 12.42 -7.59 -18.35
CA GLU A 389 11.51 -8.56 -17.74
C GLU A 389 11.00 -9.57 -18.80
N ARG A 390 10.68 -9.11 -20.01
CA ARG A 390 10.21 -9.95 -21.12
C ARG A 390 11.32 -10.90 -21.60
N ARG A 391 12.54 -10.39 -21.82
CA ARG A 391 13.70 -11.20 -22.23
C ARG A 391 14.02 -12.29 -21.23
N VAL A 392 14.01 -11.96 -19.94
CA VAL A 392 14.23 -12.94 -18.87
C VAL A 392 13.13 -14.01 -18.86
N LYS A 393 11.88 -13.62 -19.11
CA LYS A 393 10.76 -14.55 -19.18
C LYS A 393 10.86 -15.47 -20.42
N GLU A 394 11.23 -14.92 -21.57
CA GLU A 394 11.42 -15.70 -22.82
C GLU A 394 12.60 -16.68 -22.69
N SER A 395 13.69 -16.28 -22.03
CA SER A 395 14.86 -17.17 -21.83
C SER A 395 14.57 -18.34 -20.89
N LYS A 396 13.63 -18.19 -19.95
CA LYS A 396 13.27 -19.26 -18.98
C LYS A 396 12.21 -20.24 -19.48
N GLY A 397 11.66 -20.02 -20.68
CA GLY A 397 10.62 -20.87 -21.24
C GLY A 397 9.24 -20.67 -20.61
N ASN A 398 8.24 -21.40 -21.10
CA ASN A 398 6.82 -21.23 -20.71
C ASN A 398 6.50 -21.96 -19.39
N GLN A 399 7.25 -21.66 -18.31
CA GLN A 399 6.92 -22.16 -16.98
C GLN A 399 5.72 -21.40 -16.40
N TRP A 400 4.88 -22.09 -15.64
CA TRP A 400 3.76 -21.47 -14.96
C TRP A 400 4.30 -20.41 -13.96
N THR A 401 3.91 -19.16 -14.14
CA THR A 401 4.36 -18.02 -13.32
C THR A 401 4.16 -18.27 -11.81
N PHE A 402 3.15 -19.08 -11.46
CA PHE A 402 2.91 -19.47 -10.06
C PHE A 402 4.04 -20.38 -9.50
N LEU A 403 4.60 -21.28 -10.33
CA LEU A 403 5.70 -22.15 -9.91
C LEU A 403 7.01 -21.37 -9.72
N GLU A 404 7.20 -20.25 -10.43
CA GLU A 404 8.37 -19.38 -10.26
C GLU A 404 8.52 -18.80 -8.83
N LEU A 405 7.40 -18.68 -8.11
CA LEU A 405 7.41 -18.25 -6.70
C LEU A 405 8.13 -19.24 -5.78
N PHE A 406 8.16 -20.52 -6.17
CA PHE A 406 8.73 -21.61 -5.37
C PHE A 406 10.05 -22.15 -5.94
N THR A 407 10.30 -21.98 -7.23
CA THR A 407 11.50 -22.52 -7.91
C THR A 407 12.66 -21.55 -7.93
N ILE A 408 12.39 -20.24 -8.00
CA ILE A 408 13.45 -19.21 -8.04
C ILE A 408 13.80 -18.81 -6.60
N PRO A 409 15.07 -18.99 -6.14
CA PRO A 409 15.46 -18.76 -4.74
C PRO A 409 15.16 -17.35 -4.24
N ARG A 410 15.30 -16.31 -5.09
CA ARG A 410 14.97 -14.93 -4.77
C ARG A 410 13.46 -14.76 -4.50
N ASN A 411 12.63 -15.30 -5.40
CA ASN A 411 11.17 -15.21 -5.27
C ASN A 411 10.68 -16.03 -4.09
N LEU A 412 11.27 -17.21 -3.85
CA LEU A 412 10.97 -18.06 -2.69
C LEU A 412 11.23 -17.33 -1.37
N ARG A 413 12.40 -16.67 -1.22
CA ARG A 413 12.72 -15.88 0.00
C ARG A 413 11.72 -14.76 0.21
N ALA A 414 11.34 -14.01 -0.85
CA ALA A 414 10.35 -12.96 -0.76
C ALA A 414 8.96 -13.51 -0.42
N THR A 415 8.56 -14.63 -1.02
CA THR A 415 7.28 -15.32 -0.76
C THR A 415 7.21 -15.81 0.68
N ILE A 416 8.27 -16.45 1.21
CA ILE A 416 8.33 -16.90 2.60
C ILE A 416 8.21 -15.70 3.54
N ALA A 417 9.00 -14.64 3.33
CA ALA A 417 8.96 -13.45 4.16
C ALA A 417 7.56 -12.80 4.16
N GLY A 418 6.96 -12.61 2.98
CA GLY A 418 5.61 -12.07 2.84
C GLY A 418 4.55 -12.96 3.51
N THR A 419 4.64 -14.28 3.34
CA THR A 419 3.71 -15.24 3.96
C THR A 419 3.79 -15.20 5.48
N ILE A 420 4.99 -15.16 6.06
CA ILE A 420 5.18 -15.09 7.53
C ILE A 420 4.57 -13.79 8.07
N VAL A 421 4.82 -12.65 7.42
CA VAL A 421 4.28 -11.36 7.85
C VAL A 421 2.75 -11.36 7.78
N MET A 422 2.17 -11.81 6.65
CA MET A 422 0.72 -11.84 6.47
C MET A 422 0.04 -12.84 7.40
N PHE A 423 0.67 -13.99 7.65
CA PHE A 423 0.18 -14.97 8.62
C PHE A 423 0.19 -14.36 10.04
N GLY A 424 1.30 -13.73 10.43
CA GLY A 424 1.41 -13.03 11.71
C GLY A 424 0.34 -11.94 11.86
N GLN A 425 0.08 -11.15 10.82
CA GLN A 425 -0.96 -10.12 10.81
C GLN A 425 -2.36 -10.70 11.11
N GLN A 426 -2.72 -11.79 10.47
CA GLN A 426 -4.07 -12.36 10.66
C GLN A 426 -4.22 -13.09 12.01
N PHE A 427 -3.18 -13.76 12.47
CA PHE A 427 -3.19 -14.49 13.74
C PHE A 427 -2.97 -13.61 14.98
N CYS A 428 -2.64 -12.33 14.80
CA CYS A 428 -2.50 -11.40 15.93
C CYS A 428 -3.80 -11.06 16.65
N GLY A 429 -4.97 -11.48 16.14
CA GLY A 429 -6.26 -11.31 16.79
C GLY A 429 -6.91 -9.92 16.67
N VAL A 430 -6.28 -8.96 15.99
CA VAL A 430 -6.82 -7.59 15.81
C VAL A 430 -8.19 -7.61 15.13
N ASN A 431 -8.36 -8.46 14.12
CA ASN A 431 -9.63 -8.58 13.40
C ASN A 431 -10.78 -9.03 14.32
N VAL A 432 -10.51 -9.89 15.32
CA VAL A 432 -11.53 -10.29 16.32
C VAL A 432 -11.99 -9.07 17.10
N ILE A 433 -11.06 -8.22 17.54
CA ILE A 433 -11.40 -6.98 18.23
C ILE A 433 -12.17 -6.04 17.28
N ALA A 434 -11.73 -5.88 16.05
CA ALA A 434 -12.39 -5.00 15.09
C ALA A 434 -13.86 -5.40 14.84
N TYR A 435 -14.18 -6.71 14.76
CA TYR A 435 -15.54 -7.19 14.49
C TYR A 435 -16.43 -7.32 15.72
N PHE A 436 -15.86 -7.50 16.89
CA PHE A 436 -16.61 -7.85 18.10
C PHE A 436 -16.33 -6.94 19.29
N SER A 437 -15.58 -5.83 19.13
CA SER A 437 -15.26 -4.92 20.24
C SER A 437 -16.51 -4.42 20.95
N SER A 438 -17.55 -4.02 20.22
CA SER A 438 -18.80 -3.55 20.82
C SER A 438 -19.49 -4.66 21.64
N SER A 439 -19.49 -5.90 21.14
CA SER A 439 -20.05 -7.03 21.87
C SER A 439 -19.23 -7.35 23.13
N ILE A 440 -17.89 -7.37 23.02
CA ILE A 440 -16.97 -7.61 24.13
C ILE A 440 -17.14 -6.55 25.23
N ILE A 441 -17.23 -5.27 24.86
CA ILE A 441 -17.43 -4.18 25.81
C ILE A 441 -18.84 -4.22 26.39
N SER A 442 -19.88 -4.57 25.61
CA SER A 442 -21.25 -4.74 26.07
C SER A 442 -21.36 -5.86 27.13
N ASP A 443 -20.70 -6.99 26.89
CA ASP A 443 -20.67 -8.11 27.84
C ASP A 443 -19.93 -7.73 29.14
N ALA A 444 -18.89 -6.94 29.06
CA ALA A 444 -18.16 -6.41 30.21
C ALA A 444 -19.02 -5.43 31.03
N LEU A 445 -19.82 -4.56 30.36
CA LEU A 445 -20.70 -3.57 30.99
C LEU A 445 -21.99 -4.15 31.54
N SER A 446 -22.54 -5.20 30.95
CA SER A 446 -23.83 -5.80 31.35
C SER A 446 -23.78 -6.50 32.69
N HIS A 447 -22.59 -6.67 33.28
CA HIS A 447 -22.36 -7.36 34.55
C HIS A 447 -22.94 -8.79 34.60
N GLY A 448 -23.11 -9.43 33.43
CA GLY A 448 -23.74 -10.74 33.29
C GLY A 448 -25.24 -10.77 33.59
N ARG A 449 -25.87 -9.61 33.75
CA ARG A 449 -27.31 -9.53 33.94
C ARG A 449 -28.04 -9.83 32.64
N LYS A 450 -28.86 -10.86 32.61
CA LYS A 450 -29.68 -11.25 31.45
C LYS A 450 -30.96 -10.40 31.31
N ASN A 451 -31.45 -9.79 32.40
CA ASN A 451 -32.67 -8.97 32.43
C ASN A 451 -32.35 -7.50 32.68
N LEU A 452 -31.89 -6.83 31.64
CA LEU A 452 -31.67 -5.38 31.66
C LEU A 452 -32.94 -4.64 31.23
N SER A 453 -33.19 -3.46 31.81
CA SER A 453 -34.25 -2.59 31.33
C SER A 453 -33.93 -2.09 29.90
N PRO A 454 -34.94 -1.75 29.08
CA PRO A 454 -34.69 -1.22 27.75
C PRO A 454 -33.79 0.04 27.74
N ALA A 455 -33.94 0.90 28.77
CA ALA A 455 -33.11 2.11 28.90
C ALA A 455 -31.65 1.78 29.23
N GLU A 456 -31.40 0.82 30.14
CA GLU A 456 -30.04 0.35 30.45
C GLU A 456 -29.37 -0.31 29.26
N THR A 457 -30.12 -1.12 28.48
CA THR A 457 -29.59 -1.73 27.24
C THR A 457 -29.13 -0.69 26.24
N VAL A 458 -29.90 0.39 26.04
CA VAL A 458 -29.52 1.49 25.15
C VAL A 458 -28.27 2.22 25.65
N ASP A 459 -28.14 2.45 26.96
CA ASP A 459 -26.96 3.13 27.52
C ASP A 459 -25.70 2.26 27.41
N ILE A 460 -25.82 0.95 27.70
CA ILE A 460 -24.73 -0.01 27.51
C ILE A 460 -24.29 -0.07 26.05
N ASN A 461 -25.22 -0.18 25.11
CA ASN A 461 -24.89 -0.20 23.69
C ASN A 461 -24.20 1.09 23.25
N ARG A 462 -24.67 2.24 23.72
CA ARG A 462 -24.01 3.54 23.46
C ARG A 462 -22.57 3.56 23.96
N LYS A 463 -22.34 3.15 25.22
CA LYS A 463 -21.00 3.09 25.81
C LYS A 463 -20.10 2.11 25.09
N SER A 464 -20.62 0.99 24.64
CA SER A 464 -19.89 -0.03 23.88
C SER A 464 -19.48 0.47 22.50
N LEU A 465 -20.38 1.14 21.79
CA LEU A 465 -20.08 1.75 20.49
C LEU A 465 -19.08 2.90 20.62
N LEU A 466 -19.18 3.71 21.70
CA LEU A 466 -18.21 4.77 21.99
C LEU A 466 -16.81 4.19 22.27
N GLY A 467 -16.73 3.10 23.03
CA GLY A 467 -15.48 2.37 23.27
C GLY A 467 -14.85 1.83 21.98
N SER A 468 -15.66 1.26 21.09
CA SER A 468 -15.19 0.78 19.77
C SER A 468 -14.72 1.94 18.88
N TRP A 469 -15.43 3.07 18.90
CA TRP A 469 -14.98 4.26 18.19
C TRP A 469 -13.64 4.80 18.73
N GLY A 470 -13.46 4.81 20.05
CA GLY A 470 -12.19 5.13 20.69
C GLY A 470 -11.04 4.23 20.22
N PHE A 471 -11.28 2.93 20.10
CA PHE A 471 -10.32 1.99 19.50
C PHE A 471 -9.97 2.35 18.05
N GLY A 472 -10.96 2.62 17.19
CA GLY A 472 -10.73 3.02 15.81
C GLY A 472 -9.99 4.37 15.68
N MET A 473 -10.31 5.33 16.56
CA MET A 473 -9.63 6.63 16.61
C MET A 473 -8.16 6.50 16.98
N LEU A 474 -7.85 5.71 18.01
CA LEU A 474 -6.46 5.43 18.40
C LEU A 474 -5.72 4.69 17.29
N ASN A 475 -6.36 3.72 16.65
CA ASN A 475 -5.81 3.01 15.51
C ASN A 475 -5.36 3.98 14.40
N PHE A 476 -6.20 4.92 14.02
CA PHE A 476 -5.87 5.92 13.02
C PHE A 476 -4.76 6.90 13.50
N LEU A 477 -4.88 7.46 14.71
CA LEU A 477 -3.91 8.43 15.21
C LEU A 477 -2.48 7.84 15.31
N PHE A 478 -2.37 6.60 15.72
CA PHE A 478 -1.08 5.92 15.82
C PHE A 478 -0.55 5.36 14.48
N ALA A 479 -1.36 5.38 13.41
CA ALA A 479 -0.87 5.13 12.06
C ALA A 479 0.02 6.27 11.54
N ILE A 480 -0.23 7.51 11.95
CA ILE A 480 0.49 8.69 11.43
C ILE A 480 1.98 8.67 11.80
N PRO A 481 2.40 8.43 13.05
CA PRO A 481 3.81 8.32 13.41
C PRO A 481 4.55 7.17 12.69
N ALA A 482 3.86 6.14 12.23
CA ALA A 482 4.48 5.04 11.51
C ALA A 482 5.19 5.51 10.23
N TRP A 483 4.71 6.55 9.56
CA TRP A 483 5.35 7.13 8.36
C TRP A 483 6.78 7.63 8.62
N TYR A 484 7.05 8.10 9.83
CA TYR A 484 8.36 8.61 10.22
C TYR A 484 9.26 7.53 10.84
N THR A 485 8.65 6.59 11.56
CA THR A 485 9.41 5.59 12.33
C THR A 485 9.88 4.42 11.49
N ILE A 486 9.21 4.10 10.38
CA ILE A 486 9.53 2.94 9.54
C ILE A 486 10.92 3.04 8.88
N ASP A 487 11.31 4.24 8.48
CA ASP A 487 12.60 4.49 7.84
C ASP A 487 13.74 4.69 8.85
N THR A 488 13.41 5.14 10.08
CA THR A 488 14.41 5.42 11.13
C THR A 488 14.78 4.19 11.96
N PHE A 489 13.78 3.38 12.37
CA PHE A 489 14.00 2.18 13.19
C PHE A 489 14.18 0.90 12.38
N GLY A 490 13.79 0.92 11.12
CA GLY A 490 13.79 -0.25 10.26
C GLY A 490 12.61 -1.19 10.53
N ARG A 491 12.13 -1.81 9.47
CA ARG A 491 10.91 -2.65 9.47
C ARG A 491 11.01 -3.86 10.39
N ARG A 492 12.18 -4.55 10.40
CA ARG A 492 12.40 -5.75 11.22
C ARG A 492 12.34 -5.45 12.71
N ASN A 493 13.03 -4.40 13.16
CA ASN A 493 13.10 -4.06 14.59
C ASN A 493 11.73 -3.62 15.11
N LEU A 494 10.99 -2.91 14.27
CA LEU A 494 9.63 -2.48 14.60
C LEU A 494 8.72 -3.69 14.85
N LEU A 495 8.72 -4.70 13.96
CA LEU A 495 7.96 -5.94 14.12
C LEU A 495 8.35 -6.71 15.39
N LEU A 496 9.65 -6.87 15.63
CA LEU A 496 10.17 -7.62 16.80
C LEU A 496 9.76 -7.00 18.14
N VAL A 497 9.58 -5.68 18.18
CA VAL A 497 9.14 -4.98 19.40
C VAL A 497 7.62 -5.02 19.53
N THR A 498 6.89 -4.79 18.45
CA THR A 498 5.43 -4.59 18.53
C THR A 498 4.66 -5.89 18.73
N LEU A 499 5.05 -7.00 18.09
CA LEU A 499 4.35 -8.28 18.18
C LEU A 499 4.29 -8.85 19.62
N PRO A 500 5.36 -8.86 20.43
CA PRO A 500 5.29 -9.32 21.82
C PRO A 500 4.36 -8.47 22.68
N PHE A 501 4.40 -7.14 22.53
CA PHE A 501 3.50 -6.25 23.27
C PHE A 501 2.05 -6.52 22.92
N MET A 502 1.74 -6.72 21.64
CA MET A 502 0.39 -7.06 21.20
C MET A 502 -0.09 -8.38 21.79
N CYS A 503 0.76 -9.40 21.86
CA CYS A 503 0.47 -10.68 22.50
C CYS A 503 0.12 -10.49 23.99
N ILE A 504 0.92 -9.70 24.72
CA ILE A 504 0.70 -9.42 26.15
C ILE A 504 -0.67 -8.74 26.36
N PHE A 505 -1.00 -7.71 25.58
CA PHE A 505 -2.27 -6.98 25.74
C PHE A 505 -3.49 -7.83 25.36
N LEU A 506 -3.37 -8.71 24.36
CA LEU A 506 -4.43 -9.67 24.04
C LEU A 506 -4.65 -10.70 25.14
N LEU A 507 -3.58 -11.21 25.74
CA LEU A 507 -3.68 -12.09 26.90
C LEU A 507 -4.31 -11.37 28.09
N MET A 508 -3.92 -10.12 28.37
CA MET A 508 -4.57 -9.30 29.41
C MET A 508 -6.06 -9.17 29.15
N THR A 509 -6.47 -8.87 27.92
CA THR A 509 -7.89 -8.78 27.55
C THR A 509 -8.62 -10.10 27.79
N GLY A 510 -8.02 -11.22 27.37
CA GLY A 510 -8.60 -12.55 27.58
C GLY A 510 -8.73 -12.92 29.07
N PHE A 511 -7.67 -12.69 29.85
CA PHE A 511 -7.68 -12.98 31.29
C PHE A 511 -8.59 -12.03 32.09
N ALA A 512 -8.91 -10.84 31.58
CA ALA A 512 -9.86 -9.94 32.24
C ALA A 512 -11.25 -10.59 32.47
N PHE A 513 -11.63 -11.56 31.63
CA PHE A 513 -12.91 -12.28 31.76
C PHE A 513 -12.93 -13.26 32.92
N PHE A 514 -11.78 -13.59 33.54
CA PHE A 514 -11.72 -14.37 34.79
C PHE A 514 -11.95 -13.50 36.04
N ILE A 515 -11.92 -12.16 35.92
CA ILE A 515 -12.23 -11.25 37.03
C ILE A 515 -13.69 -11.43 37.40
N PRO A 516 -14.02 -11.63 38.72
CA PRO A 516 -15.40 -11.83 39.18
C PRO A 516 -16.31 -10.67 38.75
N MET A 517 -17.55 -10.97 38.43
CA MET A 517 -18.56 -9.98 38.03
C MET A 517 -18.89 -8.93 39.08
N SER A 518 -18.57 -9.21 40.37
CA SER A 518 -18.69 -8.23 41.45
C SER A 518 -17.77 -7.00 41.26
N ASN A 519 -16.68 -7.14 40.52
CA ASN A 519 -15.70 -6.07 40.22
C ASN A 519 -15.75 -5.68 38.74
N SER A 520 -16.92 -5.37 38.23
CA SER A 520 -17.17 -5.06 36.81
C SER A 520 -16.40 -3.87 36.29
N ASP A 521 -16.19 -2.82 37.10
CA ASP A 521 -15.43 -1.64 36.70
C ASP A 521 -13.95 -1.96 36.50
N ALA A 522 -13.38 -2.82 37.38
CA ALA A 522 -12.03 -3.33 37.20
C ALA A 522 -11.91 -4.19 35.93
N ARG A 523 -12.92 -5.08 35.71
CA ARG A 523 -12.98 -5.90 34.49
C ARG A 523 -13.01 -5.03 33.23
N LEU A 524 -13.90 -4.04 33.19
CA LEU A 524 -13.99 -3.10 32.06
C LEU A 524 -12.68 -2.34 31.87
N GLY A 525 -12.08 -1.84 32.95
CA GLY A 525 -10.80 -1.13 32.90
C GLY A 525 -9.69 -1.98 32.28
N VAL A 526 -9.57 -3.26 32.68
CA VAL A 526 -8.56 -4.19 32.14
C VAL A 526 -8.86 -4.51 30.67
N VAL A 527 -10.14 -4.72 30.29
CA VAL A 527 -10.54 -4.96 28.90
C VAL A 527 -10.17 -3.76 28.01
N LEU A 528 -10.50 -2.55 28.41
CA LEU A 528 -10.16 -1.34 27.65
C LEU A 528 -8.65 -1.12 27.59
N THR A 529 -7.94 -1.31 28.73
CA THR A 529 -6.46 -1.20 28.78
C THR A 529 -5.78 -2.26 27.89
N GLY A 530 -6.40 -3.42 27.68
CA GLY A 530 -5.90 -4.43 26.76
C GLY A 530 -6.20 -4.10 25.29
N ILE A 531 -7.44 -3.69 24.99
CA ILE A 531 -7.88 -3.42 23.60
C ILE A 531 -7.18 -2.21 22.99
N TYR A 532 -7.03 -1.09 23.71
CA TYR A 532 -6.47 0.14 23.14
C TYR A 532 -4.99 0.03 22.75
N PRO A 533 -4.08 -0.54 23.55
CA PRO A 533 -2.70 -0.75 23.12
C PRO A 533 -2.51 -1.73 21.97
N VAL A 534 -3.45 -2.68 21.76
CA VAL A 534 -3.41 -3.57 20.59
C VAL A 534 -3.50 -2.76 19.31
N SER A 535 -4.35 -1.72 19.25
CA SER A 535 -4.44 -0.85 18.08
C SER A 535 -3.13 -0.09 17.83
N TYR A 536 -2.47 0.39 18.88
CA TYR A 536 -1.19 1.06 18.80
C TYR A 536 -0.06 0.17 18.27
N THR A 537 0.04 -1.06 18.77
CA THR A 537 1.11 -1.98 18.41
C THR A 537 0.91 -2.58 17.01
N HIS A 538 -0.33 -2.84 16.62
CA HIS A 538 -0.66 -3.40 15.31
C HIS A 538 -0.16 -2.51 14.15
N LEU A 539 -0.39 -1.21 14.22
CA LEU A 539 0.00 -0.29 13.15
C LEU A 539 1.50 -0.03 13.03
N ARG A 540 2.23 -0.19 14.13
CA ARG A 540 3.70 -0.15 14.08
C ARG A 540 4.31 -1.41 13.48
N ALA A 541 3.56 -2.51 13.45
CA ALA A 541 4.00 -3.78 12.87
C ALA A 541 3.84 -3.83 11.33
N HIS A 542 3.06 -2.94 10.75
CA HIS A 542 2.83 -2.80 9.31
C HIS A 542 3.67 -1.71 8.68
#